data_05298c13c01eb99b69903b6734d3edc6
#
_entry.id   05298c13c01eb99b69903b6734d3edc6
#
_cell.length_a   1.000
_cell.length_b   1.000
_cell.length_c   1.000
_cell.angle_alpha   90.00
_cell.angle_beta   90.00
_cell.angle_gamma   90.00
#
_symmetry.space_group_name_H-M   'P 1'
#
loop_
_entity.id
_entity.type
_entity.pdbx_description
1 polymer ?
#
loop_
_entity_poly.entity_id
_entity_poly.type
_entity_poly.pdbx_seq_one_letter_code
_entity_poly.pdbx_strand_id
1 'polypeptide(L)'
;MNTAATRGNSELLECVLLARQAQDGSMPWREACGEIARRVIAGRVNPNDTCALLAEVSQSLSDADELGIFELLAHEQYGHEHLGFTAESCASEIVNECRKLVGG
;
A
#
# COMPACT_ATOMS: atom_id res chain seq x y z
N MET A 1 -7.98 -26.48 -7.04
CA MET A 1 -7.36 -25.17 -7.31
C MET A 1 -8.00 -24.10 -6.43
N ASN A 2 -7.18 -23.29 -5.80
CA ASN A 2 -7.69 -22.27 -4.89
C ASN A 2 -7.94 -20.96 -5.67
N THR A 3 -9.19 -20.71 -6.02
CA THR A 3 -9.59 -19.55 -6.80
C THR A 3 -9.33 -18.25 -6.05
N ALA A 4 -9.51 -18.25 -4.72
CA ALA A 4 -9.29 -17.05 -3.91
C ALA A 4 -7.82 -16.64 -3.91
N ALA A 5 -6.88 -17.59 -3.82
CA ALA A 5 -5.46 -17.28 -3.85
C ALA A 5 -5.04 -16.72 -5.22
N THR A 6 -5.59 -17.29 -6.30
CA THR A 6 -5.32 -16.81 -7.65
C THR A 6 -5.82 -15.38 -7.82
N ARG A 7 -7.02 -15.09 -7.29
CA ARG A 7 -7.60 -13.75 -7.36
C ARG A 7 -6.75 -12.74 -6.56
N GLY A 8 -6.30 -13.11 -5.37
CA GLY A 8 -5.47 -12.25 -4.54
C GLY A 8 -4.15 -11.90 -5.21
N ASN A 9 -3.54 -12.88 -5.89
CA ASN A 9 -2.31 -12.64 -6.62
C ASN A 9 -2.52 -11.70 -7.81
N SER A 10 -3.63 -11.84 -8.53
CA SER A 10 -3.97 -10.94 -9.63
C SER A 10 -4.17 -9.51 -9.15
N GLU A 11 -4.85 -9.34 -8.02
CA GLU A 11 -5.08 -8.01 -7.45
C GLU A 11 -3.76 -7.36 -7.04
N LEU A 12 -2.86 -8.12 -6.44
CA LEU A 12 -1.56 -7.60 -6.04
C LEU A 12 -0.73 -7.19 -7.25
N LEU A 13 -0.75 -7.99 -8.32
CA LEU A 13 -0.05 -7.66 -9.56
C LEU A 13 -0.59 -6.37 -10.18
N GLU A 14 -1.89 -6.16 -10.14
CA GLU A 14 -2.49 -4.91 -10.61
C GLU A 14 -2.01 -3.72 -9.78
N CYS A 15 -1.87 -3.90 -8.47
CA CYS A 15 -1.33 -2.86 -7.60
C CYS A 15 0.13 -2.55 -7.93
N VAL A 16 0.93 -3.57 -8.23
CA VAL A 16 2.33 -3.39 -8.66
C VAL A 16 2.39 -2.55 -9.93
N LEU A 17 1.52 -2.85 -10.90
CA LEU A 17 1.46 -2.08 -12.15
C LEU A 17 1.07 -0.63 -11.90
N LEU A 18 0.09 -0.40 -11.02
CA LEU A 18 -0.31 0.96 -10.66
C LEU A 18 0.84 1.72 -10.00
N ALA A 19 1.57 1.06 -9.09
CA ALA A 19 2.71 1.68 -8.44
C ALA A 19 3.80 2.07 -9.44
N ARG A 20 4.06 1.21 -10.42
CA ARG A 20 5.03 1.50 -11.47
C ARG A 20 4.60 2.67 -12.34
N GLN A 21 3.32 2.75 -12.67
CA GLN A 21 2.78 3.86 -13.45
C GLN A 21 2.91 5.18 -12.71
N ALA A 22 2.73 5.16 -11.40
CA ALA A 22 2.97 6.34 -10.57
C ALA A 22 4.43 6.74 -10.58
N GLN A 23 5.33 5.75 -10.50
CA GLN A 23 6.78 6.00 -10.44
C GLN A 23 7.32 6.54 -11.76
N ASP A 24 6.82 6.05 -12.90
CA ASP A 24 7.31 6.47 -14.20
C ASP A 24 6.57 7.67 -14.79
N GLY A 25 5.56 8.16 -14.09
CA GLY A 25 4.80 9.32 -14.53
C GLY A 25 3.69 9.03 -15.54
N SER A 26 3.43 7.76 -15.86
CA SER A 26 2.36 7.38 -16.78
C SER A 26 0.98 7.71 -16.20
N MET A 27 0.87 7.74 -14.87
CA MET A 27 -0.38 8.04 -14.18
C MET A 27 -0.04 8.95 -12.98
N PRO A 28 -0.86 9.97 -12.67
CA PRO A 28 -0.65 10.77 -11.47
C PRO A 28 -0.63 9.87 -10.24
N TRP A 29 0.33 10.11 -9.33
CA TRP A 29 0.48 9.23 -8.17
C TRP A 29 -0.77 9.20 -7.30
N ARG A 30 -1.50 10.32 -7.20
CA ARG A 30 -2.74 10.36 -6.41
C ARG A 30 -3.79 9.41 -6.97
N GLU A 31 -3.88 9.32 -8.29
CA GLU A 31 -4.83 8.43 -8.95
C GLU A 31 -4.42 6.96 -8.76
N ALA A 32 -3.15 6.65 -9.04
CA ALA A 32 -2.65 5.28 -8.92
C ALA A 32 -2.70 4.79 -7.47
N CYS A 33 -2.18 5.57 -6.53
CA CYS A 33 -2.15 5.18 -5.12
C CYS A 33 -3.55 5.21 -4.51
N GLY A 34 -4.42 6.09 -4.96
CA GLY A 34 -5.82 6.10 -4.55
C GLY A 34 -6.52 4.81 -4.94
N GLU A 35 -6.26 4.30 -6.14
CA GLU A 35 -6.83 3.02 -6.57
C GLU A 35 -6.30 1.85 -5.75
N ILE A 36 -4.99 1.83 -5.46
CA ILE A 36 -4.40 0.82 -4.59
C ILE A 36 -5.08 0.88 -3.21
N ALA A 37 -5.22 2.08 -2.66
CA ALA A 37 -5.84 2.27 -1.34
C ALA A 37 -7.28 1.78 -1.30
N ARG A 38 -8.05 2.01 -2.35
CA ARG A 38 -9.44 1.53 -2.43
C ARG A 38 -9.51 0.00 -2.40
N ARG A 39 -8.57 -0.67 -3.05
CA ARG A 39 -8.49 -2.13 -3.04
C ARG A 39 -8.14 -2.66 -1.65
N VAL A 40 -7.26 -1.97 -0.94
CA VAL A 40 -6.91 -2.32 0.45
C VAL A 40 -8.15 -2.19 1.34
N ILE A 41 -8.86 -1.08 1.25
CA ILE A 41 -10.05 -0.80 2.05
C ILE A 41 -11.14 -1.84 1.78
N ALA A 42 -11.28 -2.25 0.53
CA ALA A 42 -12.27 -3.24 0.11
C ALA A 42 -11.90 -4.67 0.51
N GLY A 43 -10.72 -4.88 1.09
CA GLY A 43 -10.28 -6.21 1.49
C GLY A 43 -9.84 -7.10 0.33
N ARG A 44 -9.55 -6.51 -0.84
CA ARG A 44 -9.18 -7.26 -2.04
C ARG A 44 -7.70 -7.62 -2.09
N VAL A 45 -6.86 -6.88 -1.37
CA VAL A 45 -5.42 -7.14 -1.28
C VAL A 45 -4.97 -7.03 0.16
N ASN A 46 -3.85 -7.67 0.47
CA ASN A 46 -3.28 -7.63 1.81
C ASN A 46 -2.67 -6.25 2.08
N PRO A 47 -3.07 -5.56 3.17
CA PRO A 47 -2.53 -4.23 3.47
C PRO A 47 -1.01 -4.21 3.62
N ASN A 48 -0.44 -5.23 4.25
CA ASN A 48 1.00 -5.29 4.50
C ASN A 48 1.80 -5.37 3.19
N ASP A 49 1.29 -6.11 2.21
CA ASP A 49 1.94 -6.24 0.90
C ASP A 49 1.88 -4.93 0.11
N THR A 50 0.74 -4.25 0.15
CA THR A 50 0.56 -3.00 -0.58
C THR A 50 1.28 -1.84 0.06
N CYS A 51 1.51 -1.88 1.37
CA CYS A 51 2.26 -0.84 2.07
C CYS A 51 3.65 -0.66 1.48
N ALA A 52 4.33 -1.77 1.15
CA ALA A 52 5.65 -1.71 0.53
C ALA A 52 5.60 -1.01 -0.83
N LEU A 53 4.55 -1.24 -1.61
CA LEU A 53 4.37 -0.59 -2.90
C LEU A 53 4.18 0.91 -2.75
N LEU A 54 3.34 1.33 -1.80
CA LEU A 54 3.09 2.74 -1.54
C LEU A 54 4.37 3.43 -1.02
N ALA A 55 5.15 2.72 -0.20
CA ALA A 55 6.43 3.23 0.28
C ALA A 55 7.41 3.44 -0.87
N GLU A 56 7.45 2.51 -1.83
CA GLU A 56 8.32 2.65 -3.00
C GLU A 56 7.93 3.86 -3.84
N VAL A 57 6.64 4.11 -4.04
CA VAL A 57 6.18 5.29 -4.76
C VAL A 57 6.62 6.55 -4.02
N SER A 58 6.46 6.58 -2.70
CA SER A 58 6.90 7.71 -1.88
C SER A 58 8.39 8.00 -2.06
N GLN A 59 9.21 6.95 -2.06
CA GLN A 59 10.66 7.11 -2.20
C GLN A 59 11.06 7.57 -3.60
N SER A 60 10.27 7.22 -4.61
CA SER A 60 10.57 7.56 -6.00
C SER A 60 10.18 8.99 -6.37
N LEU A 61 9.26 9.59 -5.63
CA LEU A 61 8.70 10.91 -5.97
C LEU A 61 9.02 11.92 -4.88
N SER A 62 9.44 13.11 -5.28
CA SER A 62 9.78 14.17 -4.33
C SER A 62 8.56 14.96 -3.84
N ASP A 63 7.43 14.84 -4.53
CA ASP A 63 6.22 15.62 -4.23
C ASP A 63 5.09 14.80 -3.63
N ALA A 64 5.36 13.57 -3.21
CA ALA A 64 4.38 12.67 -2.65
C ALA A 64 4.53 12.52 -1.14
N ASP A 65 4.64 13.64 -0.43
CA ASP A 65 4.87 13.67 1.03
C ASP A 65 3.78 12.94 1.81
N GLU A 66 2.54 12.95 1.29
CA GLU A 66 1.42 12.26 1.93
C GLU A 66 1.60 10.76 2.02
N LEU A 67 2.49 10.20 1.20
CA LEU A 67 2.79 8.78 1.22
C LEU A 67 3.89 8.41 2.23
N GLY A 68 4.51 9.39 2.86
CA GLY A 68 5.62 9.15 3.79
C GLY A 68 5.25 8.25 4.96
N ILE A 69 3.99 8.30 5.42
CA ILE A 69 3.53 7.44 6.51
C ILE A 69 3.65 5.95 6.14
N PHE A 70 3.52 5.61 4.86
CA PHE A 70 3.64 4.23 4.42
C PHE A 70 5.08 3.73 4.49
N GLU A 71 6.07 4.61 4.33
CA GLU A 71 7.48 4.25 4.52
C GLU A 71 7.74 3.87 5.97
N LEU A 72 7.18 4.63 6.91
CA LEU A 72 7.31 4.35 8.33
C LEU A 72 6.62 3.03 8.69
N LEU A 73 5.39 2.83 8.20
CA LEU A 73 4.64 1.61 8.47
C LEU A 73 5.30 0.38 7.85
N ALA A 74 5.85 0.51 6.65
CA ALA A 74 6.58 -0.57 6.00
C ALA A 74 7.80 -0.97 6.82
N HIS A 75 8.49 0.00 7.42
CA HIS A 75 9.63 -0.26 8.30
C HIS A 75 9.16 -0.92 9.60
N GLU A 76 8.10 -0.42 10.22
CA GLU A 76 7.62 -0.92 11.52
C GLU A 76 7.08 -2.34 11.49
N GLN A 77 6.51 -2.77 10.36
CA GLN A 77 5.95 -4.13 10.29
C GLN A 77 7.01 -5.23 10.24
N TYR A 78 8.28 -4.85 10.05
CA TYR A 78 9.39 -5.80 10.01
C TYR A 78 10.43 -5.40 11.06
N GLY A 79 10.77 -6.32 11.95
CA GLY A 79 11.87 -6.13 12.90
C GLY A 79 11.54 -5.37 14.17
N HIS A 80 10.28 -5.04 14.40
CA HIS A 80 9.90 -4.28 15.59
C HIS A 80 8.85 -4.96 16.46
N GLU A 81 8.71 -6.29 16.33
CA GLU A 81 7.76 -7.06 17.13
C GLU A 81 8.01 -6.92 18.62
N HIS A 82 9.27 -6.78 19.01
CA HIS A 82 9.64 -6.62 20.42
C HIS A 82 9.12 -5.31 21.02
N LEU A 83 8.73 -4.36 20.19
CA LEU A 83 8.13 -3.09 20.62
C LEU A 83 6.60 -3.11 20.51
N GLY A 84 6.01 -4.26 20.18
CA GLY A 84 4.57 -4.39 20.04
C GLY A 84 4.03 -4.13 18.65
N PHE A 85 4.89 -3.83 17.69
CA PHE A 85 4.48 -3.62 16.30
C PHE A 85 4.45 -4.96 15.58
N THR A 86 3.24 -5.49 15.37
CA THR A 86 3.04 -6.74 14.64
C THR A 86 2.49 -6.44 13.26
N ALA A 87 2.51 -7.44 12.37
CA ALA A 87 1.91 -7.31 11.05
C ALA A 87 0.42 -6.94 11.17
N GLU A 88 -0.28 -7.51 12.15
CA GLU A 88 -1.71 -7.23 12.37
C GLU A 88 -1.95 -5.79 12.83
N SER A 89 -1.15 -5.29 13.78
CA SER A 89 -1.32 -3.91 14.26
C SER A 89 -0.98 -2.92 13.15
N CYS A 90 0.05 -3.20 12.36
CA CYS A 90 0.40 -2.36 11.24
C CYS A 90 -0.66 -2.41 10.13
N ALA A 91 -1.28 -3.58 9.91
CA ALA A 91 -2.34 -3.70 8.90
C ALA A 91 -3.50 -2.75 9.18
N SER A 92 -3.92 -2.64 10.44
CA SER A 92 -4.99 -1.71 10.84
C SER A 92 -4.61 -0.27 10.56
N GLU A 93 -3.38 0.10 10.87
CA GLU A 93 -2.87 1.45 10.60
C GLU A 93 -2.79 1.73 9.10
N ILE A 94 -2.34 0.75 8.32
CA ILE A 94 -2.25 0.88 6.87
C ILE A 94 -3.64 1.12 6.28
N VAL A 95 -4.65 0.38 6.72
CA VAL A 95 -6.03 0.58 6.25
C VAL A 95 -6.52 1.99 6.62
N ASN A 96 -6.25 2.45 7.83
CA ASN A 96 -6.64 3.78 8.26
C ASN A 96 -5.98 4.86 7.39
N GLU A 97 -4.69 4.72 7.09
CA GLU A 97 -4.00 5.68 6.25
C GLU A 97 -4.50 5.64 4.80
N CYS A 98 -4.88 4.46 4.32
CA CYS A 98 -5.51 4.33 3.00
C CYS A 98 -6.84 5.08 2.96
N ARG A 99 -7.63 5.00 4.02
CA ARG A 99 -8.90 5.75 4.10
C ARG A 99 -8.69 7.25 4.04
N LYS A 100 -7.66 7.73 4.73
CA LYS A 100 -7.30 9.16 4.68
C LYS A 100 -6.89 9.57 3.27
N LEU A 101 -6.15 8.72 2.60
CA LEU A 101 -5.65 9.01 1.26
C LEU A 101 -6.79 9.18 0.25
N VAL A 102 -7.83 8.33 0.33
CA VAL A 102 -8.97 8.39 -0.61
C VAL A 102 -10.10 9.27 -0.12
N GLY A 103 -10.22 9.46 1.18
CA GLY A 103 -11.29 10.25 1.77
C GLY A 103 -11.01 11.73 1.83
N GLY A 104 -9.80 12.10 1.55
CA GLY A 104 -9.39 13.50 1.50
C GLY A 104 -8.98 14.03 2.81
#